data_e70f5b800ec4455eb20e111c1cf8f9f8
#
_entry.id   e70f5b800ec4455eb20e111c1cf8f9f8
#
_cell.length_a   1.000
_cell.length_b   1.000
_cell.length_c   1.000
_cell.angle_alpha   90.00
_cell.angle_beta   90.00
_cell.angle_gamma   90.00
#
_symmetry.space_group_name_H-M   'P 1'
#
loop_
_entity.id
_entity.type
_entity.pdbx_description
1 polymer ?
#
loop_
_entity_poly.entity_id
_entity_poly.type
_entity_poly.pdbx_seq_one_letter_code
_entity_poly.pdbx_strand_id
1 'polypeptide(L)'
;RVAIAGNNFRTNAFSAEYELNNPEYATPLGIAISSGLNMINDSFRVTLNEKSAKLFRSGSFTVMNLLMMNGYGFQDMLGRSGASVSVRINGKRKVFYGMAAQPASLFINKKEGRLSDIVRAGDHIEFVPAVQGLSAKPCVRDVEGAAECLELTLNGQPADLETPLKNGDIILMMLSD
;
A
#
# COMPACT_ATOMS: atom_id res chain seq x y z
N ARG A 1 20.47 12.23 34.66
CA ARG A 1 19.89 13.51 35.22
C ARG A 1 18.68 13.12 36.03
N VAL A 2 18.71 13.45 37.31
CA VAL A 2 17.55 13.31 38.21
C VAL A 2 16.74 14.61 38.15
N ALA A 3 15.48 14.53 37.73
CA ALA A 3 14.56 15.68 37.76
C ALA A 3 13.73 15.63 39.06
N ILE A 4 13.43 16.80 39.64
CA ILE A 4 12.50 16.88 40.75
C ILE A 4 11.09 16.60 40.23
N ALA A 5 10.38 15.66 40.84
CA ALA A 5 8.98 15.41 40.54
C ALA A 5 8.14 16.68 40.71
N GLY A 6 7.17 16.91 39.92
CA GLY A 6 6.36 18.14 39.93
C GLY A 6 6.77 19.14 38.84
N ASN A 7 8.06 19.39 38.62
CA ASN A 7 8.51 20.27 37.53
C ASN A 7 8.20 19.72 36.13
N ASN A 8 7.92 18.42 36.02
CA ASN A 8 7.59 17.75 34.76
C ASN A 8 6.20 18.16 34.23
N PHE A 9 5.34 18.79 35.04
CA PHE A 9 3.95 19.05 34.66
C PHE A 9 3.67 20.51 34.29
N ARG A 10 4.70 21.37 34.23
CA ARG A 10 4.54 22.79 33.94
C ARG A 10 3.79 23.11 32.65
N THR A 11 3.94 22.27 31.65
CA THR A 11 3.33 22.47 30.32
C THR A 11 2.10 21.62 30.09
N ASN A 12 1.86 20.61 30.93
CA ASN A 12 0.88 19.55 30.67
C ASN A 12 -0.34 19.60 31.60
N ALA A 13 -0.26 20.35 32.69
CA ALA A 13 -1.34 20.43 33.66
C ALA A 13 -1.47 21.84 34.24
N PHE A 14 -2.71 22.23 34.59
CA PHE A 14 -3.05 23.51 35.17
C PHE A 14 -4.14 23.33 36.25
N SER A 15 -4.02 24.06 37.36
CA SER A 15 -5.06 24.20 38.37
C SER A 15 -5.04 25.60 38.95
N ALA A 16 -6.23 26.16 39.18
CA ALA A 16 -6.38 27.47 39.83
C ALA A 16 -6.30 27.38 41.35
N GLU A 17 -6.50 26.19 41.93
CA GLU A 17 -6.60 26.01 43.38
C GLU A 17 -5.30 25.54 44.05
N TYR A 18 -4.45 24.84 43.28
CA TYR A 18 -3.26 24.16 43.79
C TYR A 18 -2.02 24.49 42.97
N GLU A 19 -0.89 24.56 43.64
CA GLU A 19 0.41 24.70 43.02
C GLU A 19 0.89 23.32 42.48
N LEU A 20 0.61 23.03 41.21
CA LEU A 20 0.85 21.72 40.60
C LEU A 20 2.33 21.33 40.48
N ASN A 21 3.24 22.30 40.66
CA ASN A 21 4.68 22.02 40.61
C ASN A 21 5.24 21.48 41.92
N ASN A 22 4.42 21.32 42.96
CA ASN A 22 4.84 20.74 44.22
C ASN A 22 5.04 19.20 44.03
N PRO A 23 6.17 18.65 44.52
CA PRO A 23 6.45 17.21 44.45
C PRO A 23 5.36 16.34 45.09
N GLU A 24 4.64 16.84 46.08
CA GLU A 24 3.55 16.11 46.75
C GLU A 24 2.40 15.71 45.79
N TYR A 25 2.20 16.48 44.71
CA TYR A 25 1.18 16.24 43.72
C TYR A 25 1.67 15.40 42.51
N ALA A 26 2.93 15.00 42.47
CA ALA A 26 3.51 14.31 41.32
C ALA A 26 2.82 13.00 41.01
N THR A 27 2.52 12.16 42.00
CA THR A 27 1.88 10.85 41.79
C THR A 27 0.40 10.99 41.42
N PRO A 28 -0.47 11.70 42.18
CA PRO A 28 -1.87 11.84 41.81
C PRO A 28 -2.06 12.59 40.48
N LEU A 29 -1.24 13.59 40.18
CA LEU A 29 -1.28 14.33 38.93
C LEU A 29 -0.86 13.46 37.74
N GLY A 30 0.16 12.64 37.91
CA GLY A 30 0.58 11.65 36.87
C GLY A 30 -0.52 10.64 36.55
N ILE A 31 -1.24 10.13 37.53
CA ILE A 31 -2.38 9.23 37.36
C ILE A 31 -3.53 9.96 36.63
N ALA A 32 -3.85 11.19 36.99
CA ALA A 32 -4.91 11.97 36.36
C ALA A 32 -4.59 12.23 34.87
N ILE A 33 -3.36 12.60 34.52
CA ILE A 33 -2.93 12.81 33.13
C ILE A 33 -2.98 11.50 32.35
N SER A 34 -2.47 10.39 32.88
CA SER A 34 -2.51 9.08 32.23
C SER A 34 -3.94 8.59 31.99
N SER A 35 -4.83 8.76 32.97
CA SER A 35 -6.25 8.42 32.82
C SER A 35 -6.95 9.27 31.77
N GLY A 36 -6.66 10.58 31.73
CA GLY A 36 -7.19 11.48 30.72
C GLY A 36 -6.75 11.11 29.31
N LEU A 37 -5.47 10.78 29.12
CA LEU A 37 -4.94 10.33 27.84
C LEU A 37 -5.57 8.99 27.39
N ASN A 38 -5.78 8.06 28.31
CA ASN A 38 -6.44 6.79 28.02
C ASN A 38 -7.91 7.00 27.64
N MET A 39 -8.61 7.92 28.31
CA MET A 39 -10.00 8.26 27.96
C MET A 39 -10.11 8.89 26.57
N ILE A 40 -9.15 9.72 26.18
CA ILE A 40 -9.10 10.31 24.83
C ILE A 40 -8.86 9.22 23.78
N ASN A 41 -7.97 8.28 24.05
CA ASN A 41 -7.71 7.14 23.14
C ASN A 41 -8.90 6.19 23.06
N ASP A 42 -9.62 5.96 24.15
CA ASP A 42 -10.81 5.11 24.18
C ASP A 42 -12.01 5.73 23.46
N SER A 43 -12.09 7.06 23.40
CA SER A 43 -13.19 7.75 22.72
C SER A 43 -13.06 7.74 21.18
N PHE A 44 -11.86 7.56 20.64
CA PHE A 44 -11.60 7.50 19.20
C PHE A 44 -11.23 6.08 18.78
N ARG A 45 -12.22 5.22 18.68
CA ARG A 45 -12.04 3.85 18.19
C ARG A 45 -12.45 3.75 16.74
N VAL A 46 -11.62 3.11 15.95
CA VAL A 46 -11.88 2.75 14.56
C VAL A 46 -11.55 1.27 14.38
N THR A 47 -12.41 0.56 13.68
CA THR A 47 -12.14 -0.83 13.32
C THR A 47 -11.70 -0.91 11.86
N LEU A 48 -10.67 -1.70 11.61
CA LEU A 48 -10.17 -2.02 10.28
C LEU A 48 -10.20 -3.55 10.11
N ASN A 49 -11.02 -4.03 9.18
CA ASN A 49 -11.23 -5.45 8.95
C ASN A 49 -11.56 -6.20 10.27
N GLU A 50 -12.56 -5.72 10.99
CA GLU A 50 -13.06 -6.26 12.25
C GLU A 50 -12.09 -6.22 13.44
N LYS A 51 -10.89 -5.65 13.23
CA LYS A 51 -9.89 -5.48 14.29
C LYS A 51 -9.76 -4.01 14.68
N SER A 52 -9.38 -3.75 15.92
CA SER A 52 -9.07 -2.41 16.36
C SER A 52 -7.90 -1.83 15.56
N ALA A 53 -8.10 -0.69 14.90
CA ALA A 53 -7.07 -0.05 14.10
C ALA A 53 -6.00 0.61 14.98
N LYS A 54 -4.74 0.57 14.52
CA LYS A 54 -3.64 1.31 15.15
C LYS A 54 -3.75 2.78 14.78
N LEU A 55 -3.72 3.64 15.81
CA LEU A 55 -3.83 5.09 15.67
C LEU A 55 -2.64 5.74 16.37
N PHE A 56 -1.80 6.45 15.63
CA PHE A 56 -0.60 7.11 16.16
C PHE A 56 -0.73 8.63 16.24
N ARG A 57 -1.84 9.19 15.83
CA ARG A 57 -2.08 10.63 15.80
C ARG A 57 -3.40 10.99 16.47
N SER A 58 -3.39 12.10 17.19
CA SER A 58 -4.59 12.84 17.54
C SER A 58 -4.89 13.85 16.43
N GLY A 59 -6.15 13.99 16.06
CA GLY A 59 -6.60 14.93 15.03
C GLY A 59 -7.26 14.24 13.83
N SER A 60 -7.56 15.03 12.82
CA SER A 60 -8.18 14.52 11.58
C SER A 60 -7.14 13.81 10.71
N PHE A 61 -7.48 12.63 10.23
CA PHE A 61 -6.68 11.88 9.26
C PHE A 61 -7.58 11.17 8.26
N THR A 62 -7.03 10.89 7.10
CA THR A 62 -7.73 10.22 6.02
C THR A 62 -7.64 8.69 6.15
N VAL A 63 -8.50 7.99 5.43
CA VAL A 63 -8.44 6.52 5.33
C VAL A 63 -7.07 6.06 4.83
N MET A 64 -6.47 6.79 3.87
CA MET A 64 -5.11 6.49 3.41
C MET A 64 -4.10 6.52 4.57
N ASN A 65 -4.14 7.55 5.42
CA ASN A 65 -3.27 7.65 6.58
C ASN A 65 -3.49 6.47 7.55
N LEU A 66 -4.75 6.10 7.79
CA LEU A 66 -5.10 4.95 8.63
C LEU A 66 -4.51 3.65 8.08
N LEU A 67 -4.68 3.40 6.80
CA LEU A 67 -4.16 2.20 6.15
C LEU A 67 -2.63 2.13 6.23
N MET A 68 -1.94 3.25 5.98
CA MET A 68 -0.48 3.32 6.11
C MET A 68 -0.02 3.07 7.54
N MET A 69 -0.70 3.62 8.55
CA MET A 69 -0.41 3.34 9.96
C MET A 69 -0.61 1.87 10.35
N ASN A 70 -1.47 1.16 9.63
CA ASN A 70 -1.74 -0.26 9.86
C ASN A 70 -0.95 -1.20 8.93
N GLY A 71 0.06 -0.69 8.24
CA GLY A 71 1.03 -1.49 7.48
C GLY A 71 0.70 -1.70 6.00
N TYR A 72 -0.32 -1.05 5.46
CA TYR A 72 -0.62 -1.08 4.03
C TYR A 72 0.21 -0.05 3.28
N GLY A 73 0.76 -0.45 2.13
CA GLY A 73 1.51 0.43 1.24
C GLY A 73 0.66 0.98 0.09
N PHE A 74 1.22 1.89 -0.69
CA PHE A 74 0.55 2.42 -1.88
C PHE A 74 0.16 1.34 -2.89
N GLN A 75 0.96 0.29 -3.02
CA GLN A 75 0.65 -0.83 -3.92
C GLN A 75 -0.62 -1.58 -3.51
N ASP A 76 -0.86 -1.71 -2.20
CA ASP A 76 -2.06 -2.34 -1.68
C ASP A 76 -3.32 -1.51 -1.95
N MET A 77 -3.16 -0.19 -1.99
CA MET A 77 -4.27 0.75 -2.19
C MET A 77 -4.59 0.97 -3.67
N LEU A 78 -3.56 1.13 -4.51
CA LEU A 78 -3.74 1.54 -5.90
C LEU A 78 -3.60 0.39 -6.89
N GLY A 79 -2.90 -0.68 -6.52
CA GLY A 79 -2.53 -1.75 -7.40
C GLY A 79 -1.47 -1.32 -8.43
N ARG A 80 -0.83 -2.29 -9.05
CA ARG A 80 0.10 -2.08 -10.15
C ARG A 80 -0.12 -3.12 -11.22
N SER A 81 -0.44 -2.69 -12.44
CA SER A 81 -0.53 -3.59 -13.60
C SER A 81 0.82 -4.19 -13.93
N GLY A 82 0.80 -5.42 -14.41
CA GLY A 82 1.98 -6.12 -14.86
C GLY A 82 2.62 -5.44 -16.06
N ALA A 83 3.95 -5.52 -16.17
CA ALA A 83 4.68 -4.97 -17.29
C ALA A 83 4.39 -5.73 -18.58
N SER A 84 4.26 -5.02 -19.69
CA SER A 84 4.12 -5.57 -21.03
C SER A 84 5.49 -5.69 -21.70
N VAL A 85 5.62 -6.65 -22.61
CA VAL A 85 6.82 -6.87 -23.43
C VAL A 85 6.52 -6.49 -24.88
N SER A 86 7.27 -5.57 -25.44
CA SER A 86 7.17 -5.13 -26.83
C SER A 86 8.36 -5.66 -27.63
N VAL A 87 8.09 -6.39 -28.70
CA VAL A 87 9.09 -6.94 -29.60
C VAL A 87 8.81 -6.49 -31.04
N ARG A 88 9.77 -6.65 -31.93
CA ARG A 88 9.59 -6.47 -33.36
C ARG A 88 9.72 -7.80 -34.08
N ILE A 89 8.71 -8.16 -34.84
CA ILE A 89 8.65 -9.39 -35.62
C ILE A 89 8.60 -9.03 -37.09
N ASN A 90 9.62 -9.37 -37.84
CA ASN A 90 9.77 -9.02 -39.27
C ASN A 90 9.49 -7.50 -39.51
N GLY A 91 10.02 -6.64 -38.63
CA GLY A 91 9.84 -5.20 -38.67
C GLY A 91 8.53 -4.65 -38.08
N LYS A 92 7.55 -5.49 -37.79
CA LYS A 92 6.28 -5.10 -37.19
C LYS A 92 6.33 -5.20 -35.67
N ARG A 93 5.80 -4.18 -34.98
CA ARG A 93 5.71 -4.18 -33.51
C ARG A 93 4.60 -5.12 -33.02
N LYS A 94 4.95 -6.00 -32.11
CA LYS A 94 4.00 -6.84 -31.34
C LYS A 94 4.17 -6.55 -29.86
N VAL A 95 3.05 -6.46 -29.14
CA VAL A 95 3.03 -6.26 -27.69
C VAL A 95 2.37 -7.43 -27.02
N PHE A 96 3.05 -8.03 -26.05
CA PHE A 96 2.50 -9.01 -25.13
C PHE A 96 2.13 -8.26 -23.85
N TYR A 97 0.85 -8.13 -23.58
CA TYR A 97 0.37 -7.35 -22.46
C TYR A 97 0.50 -8.10 -21.14
N GLY A 98 0.96 -7.39 -20.10
CA GLY A 98 0.82 -7.86 -18.74
C GLY A 98 -0.63 -7.82 -18.29
N MET A 99 -0.94 -8.51 -17.21
CA MET A 99 -2.27 -8.50 -16.60
C MET A 99 -2.50 -7.18 -15.86
N ALA A 100 -3.71 -6.65 -15.94
CA ALA A 100 -4.11 -5.52 -15.14
C ALA A 100 -4.17 -5.89 -13.65
N ALA A 101 -3.90 -4.92 -12.78
CA ALA A 101 -4.16 -5.07 -11.35
C ALA A 101 -5.66 -5.18 -11.09
N GLN A 102 -6.04 -5.95 -10.07
CA GLN A 102 -7.38 -5.89 -9.52
C GLN A 102 -7.43 -4.74 -8.51
N PRO A 103 -8.38 -3.82 -8.62
CA PRO A 103 -8.45 -2.67 -7.71
C PRO A 103 -8.73 -3.09 -6.27
N ALA A 104 -8.25 -2.30 -5.32
CA ALA A 104 -8.61 -2.45 -3.92
C ALA A 104 -10.10 -2.12 -3.70
N SER A 105 -10.69 -2.76 -2.70
CA SER A 105 -12.04 -2.44 -2.24
C SER A 105 -11.97 -1.73 -0.90
N LEU A 106 -12.72 -0.65 -0.76
CA LEU A 106 -12.79 0.13 0.47
C LEU A 106 -14.24 0.45 0.80
N PHE A 107 -14.67 0.02 1.98
CA PHE A 107 -15.98 0.32 2.53
C PHE A 107 -15.83 0.98 3.90
N ILE A 108 -16.60 2.03 4.12
CA ILE A 108 -16.72 2.73 5.40
C ILE A 108 -18.16 2.59 5.86
N ASN A 109 -18.38 1.94 7.00
CA ASN A 109 -19.72 1.67 7.52
C ASN A 109 -20.64 1.01 6.47
N LYS A 110 -20.10 0.02 5.74
CA LYS A 110 -20.77 -0.75 4.68
C LYS A 110 -21.13 0.06 3.42
N LYS A 111 -20.62 1.28 3.29
CA LYS A 111 -20.75 2.10 2.08
C LYS A 111 -19.40 2.23 1.41
N GLU A 112 -19.40 2.24 0.08
CA GLU A 112 -18.18 2.49 -0.69
C GLU A 112 -17.54 3.81 -0.27
N GLY A 113 -16.26 3.76 0.10
CA GLY A 113 -15.48 4.89 0.55
C GLY A 113 -14.31 5.21 -0.37
N ARG A 114 -13.66 6.35 -0.11
CA ARG A 114 -12.47 6.81 -0.82
C ARG A 114 -11.29 6.92 0.14
N LEU A 115 -10.10 6.78 -0.39
CA LEU A 115 -8.86 6.93 0.38
C LEU A 115 -8.69 8.33 0.99
N SER A 116 -9.30 9.34 0.35
CA SER A 116 -9.31 10.74 0.81
C SER A 116 -10.37 11.06 1.86
N ASP A 117 -11.27 10.13 2.15
CA ASP A 117 -12.30 10.34 3.16
C ASP A 117 -11.70 10.47 4.55
N ILE A 118 -12.26 11.37 5.36
CA ILE A 118 -11.81 11.59 6.72
C ILE A 118 -12.39 10.50 7.63
N VAL A 119 -11.51 9.90 8.42
CA VAL A 119 -11.91 8.89 9.40
C VAL A 119 -12.49 9.55 10.63
N ARG A 120 -13.62 9.03 11.12
CA ARG A 120 -14.33 9.50 12.29
C ARG A 120 -14.35 8.43 13.39
N ALA A 121 -14.52 8.87 14.63
CA ALA A 121 -14.68 7.95 15.74
C ALA A 121 -15.88 7.01 15.52
N GLY A 122 -15.66 5.73 15.79
CA GLY A 122 -16.68 4.68 15.60
C GLY A 122 -16.79 4.13 14.18
N ASP A 123 -15.99 4.61 13.23
CA ASP A 123 -16.02 4.08 11.87
C ASP A 123 -15.57 2.61 11.79
N HIS A 124 -16.28 1.85 10.99
CA HIS A 124 -15.93 0.49 10.60
C HIS A 124 -15.43 0.50 9.16
N ILE A 125 -14.14 0.24 8.99
CA ILE A 125 -13.48 0.25 7.69
C ILE A 125 -13.19 -1.18 7.28
N GLU A 126 -13.67 -1.55 6.09
CA GLU A 126 -13.36 -2.82 5.43
C GLU A 126 -12.48 -2.51 4.22
N PHE A 127 -11.29 -3.06 4.22
CA PHE A 127 -10.31 -2.85 3.16
C PHE A 127 -9.79 -4.18 2.64
N VAL A 128 -9.94 -4.38 1.34
CA VAL A 128 -9.34 -5.50 0.62
C VAL A 128 -8.24 -4.93 -0.28
N PRO A 129 -6.97 -5.32 -0.08
CA PRO A 129 -5.88 -4.83 -0.88
C PRO A 129 -6.04 -5.13 -2.36
N ALA A 130 -5.48 -4.26 -3.21
CA ALA A 130 -5.35 -4.51 -4.63
C ALA A 130 -4.48 -5.74 -4.89
N VAL A 131 -4.84 -6.52 -5.91
CA VAL A 131 -4.02 -7.62 -6.38
C VAL A 131 -3.16 -7.11 -7.53
N GLN A 132 -1.84 -7.30 -7.41
CA GLN A 132 -0.90 -6.86 -8.42
C GLN A 132 -1.08 -7.66 -9.71
N GLY A 133 -1.04 -7.00 -10.85
CA GLY A 133 -1.04 -7.65 -12.14
C GLY A 133 0.26 -8.40 -12.41
N LEU A 134 0.16 -9.52 -13.09
CA LEU A 134 1.33 -10.31 -13.49
C LEU A 134 1.97 -9.71 -14.75
N SER A 135 3.28 -9.57 -14.74
CA SER A 135 4.04 -9.14 -15.92
C SER A 135 4.03 -10.21 -16.99
N ALA A 136 3.97 -9.79 -18.26
CA ALA A 136 4.10 -10.70 -19.39
C ALA A 136 5.48 -11.38 -19.36
N LYS A 137 5.51 -12.67 -19.64
CA LYS A 137 6.72 -13.48 -19.78
C LYS A 137 6.64 -14.30 -21.07
N PRO A 138 6.58 -13.63 -22.24
CA PRO A 138 6.46 -14.33 -23.50
C PRO A 138 7.76 -15.07 -23.82
N CYS A 139 7.60 -16.21 -24.50
CA CYS A 139 8.69 -16.94 -25.15
C CYS A 139 8.53 -16.84 -26.66
N VAL A 140 9.55 -17.25 -27.40
CA VAL A 140 9.51 -17.25 -28.87
C VAL A 140 8.31 -18.05 -29.40
N ARG A 141 7.92 -19.15 -28.77
CA ARG A 141 6.75 -19.98 -29.14
C ARG A 141 5.41 -19.22 -29.08
N ASP A 142 5.33 -18.14 -28.32
CA ASP A 142 4.11 -17.31 -28.19
C ASP A 142 3.96 -16.35 -29.39
N VAL A 143 4.95 -16.31 -30.27
CA VAL A 143 4.92 -15.56 -31.51
C VAL A 143 4.22 -16.39 -32.58
N GLU A 144 3.20 -15.81 -33.19
CA GLU A 144 2.43 -16.43 -34.23
C GLU A 144 3.35 -16.82 -35.42
N GLY A 145 3.30 -18.09 -35.84
CA GLY A 145 4.13 -18.63 -36.91
C GLY A 145 5.54 -19.09 -36.50
N ALA A 146 5.93 -18.89 -35.23
CA ALA A 146 7.28 -19.29 -34.80
C ALA A 146 7.50 -20.80 -34.82
N ALA A 147 6.47 -21.60 -34.56
CA ALA A 147 6.56 -23.07 -34.60
C ALA A 147 6.64 -23.64 -36.03
N GLU A 148 6.23 -22.88 -37.04
CA GLU A 148 6.13 -23.27 -38.44
C GLU A 148 7.21 -22.63 -39.30
N CYS A 149 8.06 -21.77 -38.76
CA CYS A 149 9.10 -21.09 -39.51
C CYS A 149 10.28 -22.02 -39.80
N LEU A 150 10.89 -21.83 -40.96
CA LEU A 150 12.09 -22.58 -41.40
C LEU A 150 13.34 -22.12 -40.68
N GLU A 151 13.42 -20.82 -40.42
CA GLU A 151 14.53 -20.21 -39.75
C GLU A 151 14.01 -19.09 -38.82
N LEU A 152 14.55 -19.05 -37.60
CA LEU A 152 14.20 -18.05 -36.59
C LEU A 152 15.44 -17.51 -35.93
N THR A 153 15.55 -16.19 -35.94
CA THR A 153 16.61 -15.50 -35.23
C THR A 153 16.06 -14.46 -34.24
N LEU A 154 16.70 -14.37 -33.09
CA LEU A 154 16.43 -13.38 -32.05
C LEU A 154 17.67 -12.48 -31.93
N ASN A 155 17.50 -11.20 -32.18
CA ASN A 155 18.59 -10.22 -32.18
C ASN A 155 19.80 -10.63 -33.04
N GLY A 156 19.53 -11.30 -34.17
CA GLY A 156 20.56 -11.76 -35.10
C GLY A 156 21.25 -13.07 -34.72
N GLN A 157 20.78 -13.77 -33.69
CA GLN A 157 21.27 -15.09 -33.29
C GLN A 157 20.17 -16.15 -33.44
N PRO A 158 20.48 -17.39 -33.83
CA PRO A 158 19.50 -18.45 -33.80
C PRO A 158 18.89 -18.63 -32.41
N ALA A 159 17.59 -18.80 -32.32
CA ALA A 159 16.89 -18.95 -31.05
C ALA A 159 15.91 -20.12 -31.09
N ASP A 160 15.72 -20.72 -29.90
CA ASP A 160 14.76 -21.78 -29.68
C ASP A 160 13.39 -21.23 -29.32
N LEU A 161 12.36 -22.05 -29.50
CA LEU A 161 10.97 -21.71 -29.16
C LEU A 161 10.79 -21.37 -27.67
N GLU A 162 11.59 -21.95 -26.80
CA GLU A 162 11.53 -21.72 -25.35
C GLU A 162 12.33 -20.46 -24.90
N THR A 163 13.02 -19.79 -25.82
CA THR A 163 13.79 -18.59 -25.49
C THR A 163 12.89 -17.47 -25.00
N PRO A 164 13.10 -16.93 -23.78
CA PRO A 164 12.29 -15.85 -23.26
C PRO A 164 12.54 -14.54 -23.99
N LEU A 165 11.46 -13.83 -24.28
CA LEU A 165 11.49 -12.54 -24.96
C LEU A 165 11.58 -11.40 -23.95
N LYS A 166 12.35 -10.38 -24.31
CA LYS A 166 12.52 -9.15 -23.54
C LYS A 166 12.02 -7.94 -24.32
N ASN A 167 11.76 -6.87 -23.60
CA ASN A 167 11.35 -5.63 -24.23
C ASN A 167 12.43 -5.08 -25.18
N GLY A 168 12.03 -4.81 -26.41
CA GLY A 168 12.93 -4.33 -27.45
C GLY A 168 13.57 -5.40 -28.34
N ASP A 169 13.31 -6.69 -28.09
CA ASP A 169 13.84 -7.78 -28.91
C ASP A 169 13.35 -7.71 -30.37
N ILE A 170 14.23 -8.13 -31.25
CA ILE A 170 13.98 -8.18 -32.70
C ILE A 170 13.99 -9.64 -33.14
N ILE A 171 12.87 -10.09 -33.71
CA ILE A 171 12.66 -11.45 -34.21
C ILE A 171 12.55 -11.39 -35.73
N LEU A 172 13.36 -12.17 -36.39
CA LEU A 172 13.24 -12.42 -37.83
C LEU A 172 12.85 -13.88 -38.03
N MET A 173 11.78 -14.10 -38.77
CA MET A 173 11.27 -15.42 -39.13
C MET A 173 11.14 -15.55 -40.63
N MET A 174 11.62 -16.67 -41.19
CA MET A 174 11.36 -17.08 -42.56
C MET A 174 10.28 -18.18 -42.52
N LEU A 175 9.10 -17.86 -43.02
CA LEU A 175 8.02 -18.79 -43.16
C LEU A 175 8.22 -19.61 -44.43
N SER A 176 7.82 -20.89 -44.45
CA SER A 176 7.72 -21.68 -45.68
C SER A 176 6.52 -21.18 -46.48
N ASP A 177 6.73 -20.95 -47.77
CA ASP A 177 5.65 -20.65 -48.73
C ASP A 177 4.63 -21.79 -48.81
#